data_b73dffa7ae3968b74c1aa143cb22cf03
#
_entry.id   b73dffa7ae3968b74c1aa143cb22cf03
#
_cell.length_a   1.000
_cell.length_b   1.000
_cell.length_c   1.000
_cell.angle_alpha   90.00
_cell.angle_beta   90.00
_cell.angle_gamma   90.00
#
_symmetry.space_group_name_H-M   'P 1'
#
loop_
_entity.id
_entity.type
_entity.pdbx_description
1 polymer ?
#
loop_
_entity_poly.entity_id
_entity_poly.type
_entity_poly.pdbx_seq_one_letter_code
_entity_poly.pdbx_strand_id
1 'polypeptide(L)'
;TLLASSAASDVYKRQVVGSAVLFGVVSGLVLSVVYPTAKKFVGDAEPTTRQGTVIPTDSQTEEPADDSWAYSDTETGEPESSAAVQNESNYNAGGSGSEGISGENGGNATENTAENADNQVIGREELESLVNDRIDHAFTMYKPGMSELDSLYSGLRTVINDVNKSIVSVEVSYDGVNWDYISDTGIMGFIAADDDEYFYILTIKEFVEEKYLSVIFNDGTVAQGTYITGDMTTNQAIVAVDKSVFGGKVPENVKTAVLGNSYVVQQGDKVMAIGNIYGQSDMVVYTTATSVKKSVVDTDCSYRVISTDILSGDADSGIIVNTKGEIVGIIPYHNEAISGEIINSYGISELKRLIERLINGKVTPYMGVIPQTVTSVMKDVYGMPDGVYVNLVERDSPAFYAGIQSGDIITYIGKESVMTSRALQNILFMTDAGTELTVYISRPGKDGYRNIEITLVLGSE
;
A
#
# COMPACT_ATOMS: atom_id res chain seq x y z
N THR A 1 24.61 37.79 67.93
CA THR A 1 24.22 36.70 66.96
C THR A 1 23.07 37.13 66.03
N LEU A 2 22.23 38.08 66.37
CA LEU A 2 21.10 38.54 65.53
C LEU A 2 21.53 39.50 64.39
N LEU A 3 22.63 40.27 64.55
CA LEU A 3 23.11 41.17 63.50
C LEU A 3 23.82 40.49 62.33
N ALA A 4 24.44 39.31 62.55
CA ALA A 4 25.09 38.53 61.49
C ALA A 4 24.07 37.83 60.56
N SER A 5 22.90 37.48 61.06
CA SER A 5 21.81 36.86 60.30
C SER A 5 21.12 37.84 59.32
N SER A 6 20.99 39.11 59.72
CA SER A 6 20.42 40.15 58.88
C SER A 6 21.32 40.53 57.67
N ALA A 7 22.64 40.62 57.93
CA ALA A 7 23.60 40.96 56.87
C ALA A 7 23.70 39.84 55.79
N ALA A 8 23.67 38.58 56.21
CA ALA A 8 23.67 37.45 55.25
C ALA A 8 22.40 37.38 54.38
N SER A 9 21.24 37.69 54.99
CA SER A 9 19.96 37.76 54.24
C SER A 9 19.96 38.91 53.19
N ASP A 10 20.55 40.04 53.53
CA ASP A 10 20.60 41.20 52.58
C ASP A 10 21.60 40.96 51.45
N VAL A 11 22.72 40.28 51.69
CA VAL A 11 23.65 39.87 50.63
C VAL A 11 23.00 38.86 49.71
N TYR A 12 22.29 37.88 50.21
CA TYR A 12 21.59 36.89 49.40
C TYR A 12 20.47 37.53 48.53
N LYS A 13 19.68 38.43 49.08
CA LYS A 13 18.66 39.17 48.34
C LYS A 13 19.27 40.01 47.21
N ARG A 14 20.40 40.71 47.46
CA ARG A 14 21.11 41.48 46.44
C ARG A 14 21.68 40.58 45.34
N GLN A 15 22.16 39.37 45.67
CA GLN A 15 22.69 38.43 44.73
C GLN A 15 21.57 37.83 43.82
N VAL A 16 20.40 37.49 44.39
CA VAL A 16 19.23 37.00 43.63
C VAL A 16 18.68 38.08 42.71
N VAL A 17 18.55 39.32 43.18
CA VAL A 17 18.10 40.45 42.36
C VAL A 17 19.13 40.75 41.26
N GLY A 18 20.43 40.72 41.57
CA GLY A 18 21.50 40.93 40.58
C GLY A 18 21.48 39.82 39.48
N SER A 19 21.27 38.58 39.85
CA SER A 19 21.16 37.49 38.89
C SER A 19 19.91 37.60 38.00
N ALA A 20 18.77 37.98 38.57
CA ALA A 20 17.53 38.20 37.82
C ALA A 20 17.63 39.34 36.79
N VAL A 21 18.29 40.43 37.19
CA VAL A 21 18.56 41.60 36.29
C VAL A 21 19.53 41.18 35.18
N LEU A 22 20.60 40.44 35.50
CA LEU A 22 21.55 39.95 34.52
C LEU A 22 20.87 38.98 33.50
N PHE A 23 20.03 38.06 33.99
CA PHE A 23 19.24 37.18 33.13
C PHE A 23 18.27 37.95 32.24
N GLY A 24 17.60 38.97 32.76
CA GLY A 24 16.70 39.84 31.99
C GLY A 24 17.43 40.60 30.88
N VAL A 25 18.63 41.15 31.18
CA VAL A 25 19.43 41.87 30.19
C VAL A 25 19.98 40.93 29.12
N VAL A 26 20.48 39.74 29.49
CA VAL A 26 20.98 38.75 28.53
C VAL A 26 19.84 38.21 27.65
N SER A 27 18.69 37.90 28.23
CA SER A 27 17.52 37.47 27.48
C SER A 27 17.00 38.59 26.55
N GLY A 28 16.99 39.84 26.99
CA GLY A 28 16.63 40.98 26.19
C GLY A 28 17.58 41.20 25.00
N LEU A 29 18.88 41.04 25.21
CA LEU A 29 19.90 41.09 24.14
C LEU A 29 19.76 39.96 23.14
N VAL A 30 19.50 38.73 23.59
CA VAL A 30 19.26 37.59 22.70
C VAL A 30 18.01 37.81 21.86
N LEU A 31 16.92 38.27 22.47
CA LEU A 31 15.67 38.53 21.75
C LEU A 31 15.76 39.74 20.81
N SER A 32 16.53 40.81 21.16
CA SER A 32 16.57 42.03 20.36
C SER A 32 17.65 42.06 19.27
N VAL A 33 18.75 41.32 19.44
CA VAL A 33 19.90 41.36 18.53
C VAL A 33 20.17 40.00 17.86
N VAL A 34 20.19 38.94 18.65
CA VAL A 34 20.51 37.61 18.12
C VAL A 34 19.33 37.02 17.31
N TYR A 35 18.09 37.16 17.82
CA TYR A 35 16.92 36.67 17.14
C TYR A 35 16.66 37.32 15.76
N PRO A 36 16.71 38.66 15.59
CA PRO A 36 16.57 39.28 14.27
C PRO A 36 17.74 38.99 13.32
N THR A 37 18.97 38.78 13.84
CA THR A 37 20.12 38.41 13.02
C THR A 37 20.04 36.93 12.63
N ALA A 38 19.67 36.05 13.53
CA ALA A 38 19.41 34.63 13.22
C ALA A 38 18.28 34.50 12.20
N LYS A 39 17.19 35.27 12.31
CA LYS A 39 16.10 35.31 11.35
C LYS A 39 16.50 35.80 9.95
N LYS A 40 17.57 36.64 9.86
CA LYS A 40 18.16 37.06 8.58
C LYS A 40 19.03 35.98 7.94
N PHE A 41 19.59 35.04 8.73
CA PHE A 41 20.39 33.90 8.26
C PHE A 41 19.55 32.65 8.01
N VAL A 42 18.47 32.45 8.78
CA VAL A 42 17.38 31.56 8.46
C VAL A 42 16.40 32.38 7.64
N GLY A 43 16.64 32.51 6.34
CA GLY A 43 15.73 33.23 5.44
C GLY A 43 14.29 32.83 5.76
N ASP A 44 13.36 33.81 5.76
CA ASP A 44 11.96 33.51 5.57
C ASP A 44 11.91 32.74 4.22
N ALA A 45 11.98 31.40 4.25
CA ALA A 45 11.54 30.60 3.14
C ALA A 45 10.07 30.97 3.00
N GLU A 46 9.78 31.93 2.10
CA GLU A 46 8.41 32.00 1.57
C GLU A 46 8.03 30.57 1.23
N PRO A 47 6.82 30.12 1.62
CA PRO A 47 6.36 28.83 1.17
C PRO A 47 6.37 28.91 -0.36
N THR A 48 7.45 28.41 -0.97
CA THR A 48 7.44 28.09 -2.38
C THR A 48 6.21 27.24 -2.53
N THR A 49 5.23 27.72 -3.29
CA THR A 49 4.05 26.96 -3.68
C THR A 49 4.61 25.75 -4.40
N ARG A 50 4.88 24.66 -3.65
CA ARG A 50 5.27 23.38 -4.22
C ARG A 50 4.14 23.01 -5.15
N GLN A 51 4.46 22.82 -6.41
CA GLN A 51 3.51 22.24 -7.35
C GLN A 51 3.21 20.84 -6.78
N GLY A 52 1.97 20.61 -6.32
CA GLY A 52 1.62 19.38 -5.62
C GLY A 52 1.93 18.16 -6.49
N THR A 53 2.60 17.19 -5.92
CA THR A 53 2.85 15.90 -6.57
C THR A 53 1.53 15.17 -6.71
N VAL A 54 1.20 14.69 -7.93
CA VAL A 54 -0.04 13.97 -8.23
C VAL A 54 0.29 12.51 -8.53
N ILE A 55 -0.40 11.60 -7.86
CA ILE A 55 -0.33 10.16 -8.12
C ILE A 55 -1.57 9.75 -8.93
N PRO A 56 -1.40 9.18 -10.15
CA PRO A 56 -2.53 8.70 -10.93
C PRO A 56 -3.32 7.63 -10.16
N THR A 57 -4.64 7.81 -10.07
CA THR A 57 -5.55 6.85 -9.45
C THR A 57 -6.09 5.86 -10.48
N ASP A 58 -6.34 4.63 -10.04
CA ASP A 58 -6.88 3.58 -10.90
C ASP A 58 -8.42 3.69 -10.99
N SER A 59 -8.96 3.44 -12.18
CA SER A 59 -10.38 3.23 -12.36
C SER A 59 -10.71 1.75 -12.13
N GLN A 60 -11.74 1.46 -11.32
CA GLN A 60 -12.33 0.13 -11.30
C GLN A 60 -13.11 -0.09 -12.61
N THR A 61 -12.90 -1.22 -13.26
CA THR A 61 -13.96 -1.85 -14.06
C THR A 61 -15.03 -2.29 -13.05
N GLU A 62 -16.23 -1.70 -13.17
CA GLU A 62 -17.35 -1.99 -12.28
C GLU A 62 -17.72 -3.47 -12.36
N GLU A 63 -17.14 -4.31 -11.48
CA GLU A 63 -17.87 -5.49 -11.02
C GLU A 63 -18.67 -5.03 -9.81
N PRO A 64 -19.98 -5.32 -9.75
CA PRO A 64 -20.78 -5.01 -8.57
C PRO A 64 -20.13 -5.73 -7.38
N ALA A 65 -19.78 -4.96 -6.35
CA ALA A 65 -19.25 -5.49 -5.12
C ALA A 65 -20.27 -6.49 -4.54
N ASP A 66 -19.98 -7.77 -4.70
CA ASP A 66 -20.69 -8.84 -3.99
C ASP A 66 -20.07 -8.92 -2.57
N ASP A 67 -20.41 -7.94 -1.74
CA ASP A 67 -20.02 -7.88 -0.32
C ASP A 67 -20.84 -8.91 0.52
N SER A 68 -21.32 -10.01 -0.09
CA SER A 68 -22.19 -11.00 0.56
C SER A 68 -21.52 -11.83 1.67
N TRP A 69 -20.24 -11.55 2.03
CA TRP A 69 -19.46 -12.37 2.95
C TRP A 69 -19.21 -11.76 4.34
N ALA A 70 -19.77 -10.59 4.66
CA ALA A 70 -19.67 -10.03 5.99
C ALA A 70 -20.81 -10.59 6.88
N TYR A 71 -20.50 -11.54 7.67
CA TYR A 71 -21.20 -12.21 8.78
C TYR A 71 -21.59 -13.68 8.53
N SER A 72 -20.73 -14.59 8.97
CA SER A 72 -21.18 -15.88 9.47
C SER A 72 -20.82 -15.93 10.96
N ASP A 73 -21.80 -15.61 11.79
CA ASP A 73 -21.75 -15.94 13.20
C ASP A 73 -21.66 -17.45 13.38
N THR A 74 -20.68 -17.87 14.15
CA THR A 74 -20.50 -19.20 14.66
C THR A 74 -21.63 -19.58 15.59
N GLU A 75 -22.59 -20.37 15.13
CA GLU A 75 -23.35 -21.23 16.02
C GLU A 75 -22.79 -22.63 15.97
N THR A 76 -22.32 -23.06 17.13
CA THR A 76 -21.93 -24.43 17.47
C THR A 76 -23.10 -25.38 17.34
N GLY A 77 -23.03 -26.31 16.40
CA GLY A 77 -23.91 -27.45 16.29
C GLY A 77 -23.13 -28.70 15.95
N GLU A 78 -23.18 -29.69 16.86
CA GLU A 78 -22.52 -30.98 16.76
C GLU A 78 -22.89 -31.78 15.50
N PRO A 79 -22.05 -32.71 15.03
CA PRO A 79 -22.24 -33.42 13.79
C PRO A 79 -23.12 -34.68 14.00
N GLU A 80 -24.20 -34.77 13.27
CA GLU A 80 -24.86 -36.07 13.07
C GLU A 80 -24.33 -36.76 11.80
N SER A 81 -24.06 -38.02 12.02
CA SER A 81 -23.45 -39.00 11.10
C SER A 81 -24.38 -39.45 9.96
N SER A 82 -23.72 -39.88 8.91
CA SER A 82 -24.04 -40.94 7.96
C SER A 82 -24.55 -40.53 6.58
N ALA A 83 -23.76 -40.81 5.55
CA ALA A 83 -24.03 -41.87 4.58
C ALA A 83 -22.95 -41.91 3.49
N ALA A 84 -22.33 -43.05 3.38
CA ALA A 84 -21.38 -43.40 2.34
C ALA A 84 -22.07 -43.47 0.97
N VAL A 85 -21.46 -42.84 -0.03
CA VAL A 85 -21.69 -43.25 -1.44
C VAL A 85 -20.34 -43.59 -2.04
N GLN A 86 -20.18 -44.86 -2.28
CA GLN A 86 -19.10 -45.45 -3.08
C GLN A 86 -19.22 -44.97 -4.54
N ASN A 87 -18.12 -44.56 -5.11
CA ASN A 87 -17.98 -44.56 -6.56
C ASN A 87 -16.66 -45.22 -6.94
N GLU A 88 -16.83 -46.35 -7.62
CA GLU A 88 -15.78 -47.24 -8.07
C GLU A 88 -14.91 -46.58 -9.14
N SER A 89 -13.63 -46.63 -8.93
CA SER A 89 -12.60 -46.37 -9.92
C SER A 89 -12.38 -47.61 -10.78
N ASN A 90 -12.60 -47.51 -12.05
CA ASN A 90 -12.26 -48.58 -13.02
C ASN A 90 -10.93 -48.23 -13.69
N TYR A 91 -9.85 -48.80 -13.16
CA TYR A 91 -8.58 -48.92 -13.86
C TYR A 91 -8.60 -50.12 -14.78
N ASN A 92 -8.40 -49.92 -16.06
CA ASN A 92 -8.08 -51.00 -16.98
C ASN A 92 -6.64 -50.85 -17.50
N ALA A 93 -5.78 -51.71 -17.04
CA ALA A 93 -4.42 -51.90 -17.50
C ALA A 93 -4.39 -53.05 -18.53
N GLY A 94 -3.65 -52.84 -19.56
CA GLY A 94 -3.27 -53.91 -20.52
C GLY A 94 -2.71 -53.21 -21.76
N GLY A 95 -1.58 -53.48 -22.29
CA GLY A 95 -0.60 -54.53 -22.19
C GLY A 95 0.28 -54.41 -23.42
N SER A 96 1.56 -54.52 -23.20
CA SER A 96 2.68 -54.88 -24.03
C SER A 96 2.50 -55.16 -25.54
N GLY A 97 3.46 -54.67 -26.32
CA GLY A 97 3.76 -55.11 -27.67
C GLY A 97 5.04 -54.44 -28.21
N SER A 98 6.17 -55.05 -27.91
CA SER A 98 7.43 -54.78 -28.59
C SER A 98 7.40 -55.40 -29.97
N GLU A 99 7.91 -54.74 -30.97
CA GLU A 99 8.71 -55.36 -32.02
C GLU A 99 9.53 -54.27 -32.74
N GLY A 100 10.83 -54.50 -32.75
CA GLY A 100 11.79 -53.80 -33.54
C GLY A 100 11.92 -54.40 -34.91
N ILE A 101 12.33 -53.58 -35.87
CA ILE A 101 13.04 -54.08 -37.08
C ILE A 101 14.10 -53.03 -37.46
N SER A 102 15.30 -53.55 -37.50
CA SER A 102 16.52 -53.01 -38.08
C SER A 102 16.55 -53.16 -39.60
N GLY A 103 17.40 -52.45 -40.29
CA GLY A 103 17.91 -52.76 -41.61
C GLY A 103 17.97 -51.55 -42.51
N GLU A 104 19.08 -50.99 -42.66
CA GLU A 104 20.15 -51.07 -43.64
C GLU A 104 19.88 -50.47 -45.03
N ASN A 105 20.65 -49.49 -45.32
CA ASN A 105 21.59 -49.29 -46.45
C ASN A 105 21.12 -49.41 -47.89
N GLY A 106 21.53 -48.46 -48.70
CA GLY A 106 21.85 -48.68 -50.10
C GLY A 106 21.52 -47.53 -51.03
N GLY A 107 22.58 -46.84 -51.42
CA GLY A 107 22.56 -45.74 -52.39
C GLY A 107 22.21 -46.20 -53.80
N ASN A 108 21.81 -45.31 -54.61
CA ASN A 108 22.54 -45.00 -55.85
C ASN A 108 21.90 -43.81 -56.56
N ALA A 109 22.78 -42.99 -57.10
CA ALA A 109 22.46 -41.88 -58.02
C ALA A 109 22.03 -42.47 -59.38
N THR A 110 21.10 -41.82 -60.04
CA THR A 110 21.21 -41.41 -61.44
C THR A 110 20.01 -40.59 -61.92
N GLU A 111 20.37 -39.41 -62.44
CA GLU A 111 19.93 -38.69 -63.61
C GLU A 111 18.45 -38.46 -63.94
N ASN A 112 18.17 -37.14 -64.02
CA ASN A 112 17.42 -36.42 -65.06
C ASN A 112 16.00 -36.91 -65.47
N THR A 113 15.05 -36.08 -65.09
CA THR A 113 14.20 -35.44 -66.11
C THR A 113 13.51 -34.21 -65.51
N ALA A 114 13.81 -33.06 -66.10
CA ALA A 114 13.01 -31.86 -65.91
C ALA A 114 11.69 -32.04 -66.61
N GLU A 115 10.59 -31.93 -65.89
CA GLU A 115 9.31 -31.44 -66.46
C GLU A 115 8.32 -31.15 -65.30
N ASN A 116 7.76 -29.92 -65.41
CA ASN A 116 6.59 -29.40 -64.68
C ASN A 116 6.75 -29.17 -63.13
N ALA A 117 7.42 -28.09 -62.82
CA ALA A 117 7.09 -27.34 -61.63
C ALA A 117 5.70 -26.69 -61.84
N ASP A 118 4.66 -27.42 -61.48
CA ASP A 118 3.33 -26.84 -61.27
C ASP A 118 3.44 -25.86 -60.09
N ASN A 119 3.43 -24.60 -60.46
CA ASN A 119 3.51 -23.50 -59.50
C ASN A 119 2.12 -23.37 -58.84
N GLN A 120 1.76 -24.35 -58.00
CA GLN A 120 0.60 -24.24 -57.13
C GLN A 120 0.82 -23.07 -56.19
N VAL A 121 0.27 -21.94 -56.54
CA VAL A 121 0.11 -20.80 -55.63
C VAL A 121 -0.82 -21.29 -54.51
N ILE A 122 -0.21 -21.69 -53.41
CA ILE A 122 -0.95 -22.03 -52.18
C ILE A 122 -1.84 -20.85 -51.83
N GLY A 123 -3.16 -21.08 -51.84
CA GLY A 123 -4.12 -20.05 -51.48
C GLY A 123 -3.85 -19.54 -50.04
N ARG A 124 -4.15 -18.28 -49.80
CA ARG A 124 -3.94 -17.64 -48.47
C ARG A 124 -4.58 -18.43 -47.35
N GLU A 125 -5.77 -18.98 -47.58
CA GLU A 125 -6.51 -19.82 -46.60
C GLU A 125 -5.79 -21.16 -46.33
N GLU A 126 -5.19 -21.76 -47.34
CA GLU A 126 -4.46 -23.00 -47.24
C GLU A 126 -3.11 -22.77 -46.52
N LEU A 127 -2.47 -21.60 -46.72
CA LEU A 127 -1.28 -21.20 -46.01
C LEU A 127 -1.59 -20.92 -44.52
N GLU A 128 -2.68 -20.20 -44.24
CA GLU A 128 -3.15 -19.96 -42.86
C GLU A 128 -3.49 -21.25 -42.13
N SER A 129 -4.15 -22.21 -42.78
CA SER A 129 -4.43 -23.54 -42.22
C SER A 129 -3.14 -24.29 -41.90
N LEU A 130 -2.18 -24.31 -42.83
CA LEU A 130 -0.89 -25.00 -42.64
C LEU A 130 -0.05 -24.36 -41.53
N VAL A 131 -0.11 -23.02 -41.38
CA VAL A 131 0.57 -22.28 -40.30
C VAL A 131 -0.09 -22.63 -38.97
N ASN A 132 -1.42 -22.58 -38.90
CA ASN A 132 -2.15 -22.90 -37.68
C ASN A 132 -1.91 -24.36 -37.25
N ASP A 133 -1.98 -25.34 -38.18
CA ASP A 133 -1.67 -26.75 -37.89
C ASP A 133 -0.25 -26.92 -37.36
N ARG A 134 0.73 -26.20 -37.93
CA ARG A 134 2.11 -26.25 -37.43
C ARG A 134 2.27 -25.61 -36.06
N ILE A 135 1.55 -24.52 -35.81
CA ILE A 135 1.52 -23.84 -34.53
C ILE A 135 0.89 -24.76 -33.48
N ASP A 136 -0.26 -25.33 -33.76
CA ASP A 136 -0.95 -26.27 -32.87
C ASP A 136 -0.12 -27.52 -32.57
N HIS A 137 0.52 -28.09 -33.61
CA HIS A 137 1.46 -29.22 -33.44
C HIS A 137 2.67 -28.81 -32.59
N ALA A 138 3.25 -27.64 -32.81
CA ALA A 138 4.37 -27.13 -32.02
C ALA A 138 3.96 -26.95 -30.54
N PHE A 139 2.79 -26.37 -30.27
CA PHE A 139 2.28 -26.24 -28.90
C PHE A 139 1.97 -27.60 -28.26
N THR A 140 1.45 -28.56 -28.99
CA THR A 140 1.15 -29.92 -28.49
C THR A 140 2.44 -30.68 -28.15
N MET A 141 3.51 -30.46 -28.90
CA MET A 141 4.82 -31.09 -28.70
C MET A 141 5.71 -30.31 -27.70
N TYR A 142 5.35 -29.09 -27.36
CA TYR A 142 6.13 -28.27 -26.41
C TYR A 142 5.96 -28.83 -25.01
N LYS A 143 7.02 -29.43 -24.50
CA LYS A 143 7.14 -29.85 -23.09
C LYS A 143 8.16 -28.95 -22.42
N PRO A 144 7.73 -28.04 -21.53
CA PRO A 144 8.66 -27.20 -20.80
C PRO A 144 9.69 -28.07 -20.07
N GLY A 145 10.96 -27.78 -20.28
CA GLY A 145 12.07 -28.43 -19.59
C GLY A 145 12.61 -27.56 -18.45
N MET A 146 13.68 -28.03 -17.83
CA MET A 146 14.35 -27.25 -16.75
C MET A 146 14.93 -25.92 -17.26
N SER A 147 15.34 -25.83 -18.52
CA SER A 147 15.85 -24.59 -19.12
C SER A 147 14.80 -23.50 -19.22
N GLU A 148 13.56 -23.82 -19.49
CA GLU A 148 12.43 -22.89 -19.52
C GLU A 148 12.09 -22.41 -18.11
N LEU A 149 12.13 -23.32 -17.13
CA LEU A 149 11.96 -22.98 -15.72
C LEU A 149 13.06 -22.04 -15.23
N ASP A 150 14.33 -22.34 -15.52
CA ASP A 150 15.48 -21.49 -15.19
C ASP A 150 15.36 -20.11 -15.86
N SER A 151 14.90 -20.06 -17.11
CA SER A 151 14.65 -18.81 -17.84
C SER A 151 13.56 -17.97 -17.16
N LEU A 152 12.47 -18.61 -16.70
CA LEU A 152 11.39 -17.96 -15.97
C LEU A 152 11.89 -17.34 -14.66
N TYR A 153 12.61 -18.11 -13.84
CA TYR A 153 13.19 -17.60 -12.59
C TYR A 153 14.26 -16.51 -12.81
N SER A 154 15.00 -16.60 -13.89
CA SER A 154 15.95 -15.55 -14.30
C SER A 154 15.19 -14.26 -14.66
N GLY A 155 14.07 -14.37 -15.37
CA GLY A 155 13.18 -13.24 -15.65
C GLY A 155 12.66 -12.58 -14.37
N LEU A 156 12.13 -13.37 -13.42
CA LEU A 156 11.64 -12.86 -12.13
C LEU A 156 12.77 -12.20 -11.31
N ARG A 157 13.97 -12.77 -11.32
CA ARG A 157 15.14 -12.15 -10.67
C ARG A 157 15.48 -10.78 -11.27
N THR A 158 15.35 -10.63 -12.58
CA THR A 158 15.53 -9.34 -13.25
C THR A 158 14.51 -8.32 -12.80
N VAL A 159 13.26 -8.73 -12.65
CA VAL A 159 12.18 -7.88 -12.09
C VAL A 159 12.51 -7.46 -10.66
N ILE A 160 12.92 -8.39 -9.79
CA ILE A 160 13.29 -8.08 -8.40
C ILE A 160 14.47 -7.09 -8.35
N ASN A 161 15.51 -7.32 -9.14
CA ASN A 161 16.66 -6.40 -9.20
C ASN A 161 16.25 -4.99 -9.66
N ASP A 162 15.24 -4.90 -10.51
CA ASP A 162 14.71 -3.61 -10.95
C ASP A 162 13.85 -2.93 -9.88
N VAL A 163 13.03 -3.68 -9.14
CA VAL A 163 12.26 -3.18 -8.00
C VAL A 163 13.18 -2.71 -6.88
N ASN A 164 14.24 -3.45 -6.58
CA ASN A 164 15.20 -3.10 -5.53
C ASN A 164 15.86 -1.72 -5.72
N LYS A 165 15.88 -1.20 -6.95
CA LYS A 165 16.35 0.18 -7.20
C LYS A 165 15.46 1.25 -6.58
N SER A 166 14.23 0.91 -6.23
CA SER A 166 13.29 1.81 -5.56
C SER A 166 13.21 1.57 -4.05
N ILE A 167 13.81 0.50 -3.54
CA ILE A 167 13.82 0.17 -2.12
C ILE A 167 14.98 0.89 -1.44
N VAL A 168 14.71 1.40 -0.26
CA VAL A 168 15.68 2.06 0.61
C VAL A 168 15.60 1.50 2.02
N SER A 169 16.70 1.62 2.77
CA SER A 169 16.71 1.37 4.22
C SER A 169 16.65 2.70 4.95
N VAL A 170 15.73 2.84 5.89
CA VAL A 170 15.60 4.02 6.75
C VAL A 170 16.14 3.67 8.14
N GLU A 171 17.22 4.34 8.51
CA GLU A 171 17.83 4.20 9.84
C GLU A 171 17.40 5.37 10.73
N VAL A 172 17.18 5.07 11.98
CA VAL A 172 16.69 6.03 12.97
C VAL A 172 17.76 6.22 14.04
N SER A 173 18.09 7.49 14.32
CA SER A 173 18.97 7.82 15.44
C SER A 173 18.28 8.73 16.44
N TYR A 174 18.60 8.54 17.71
CA TYR A 174 18.23 9.45 18.80
C TYR A 174 19.43 10.38 19.05
N ASP A 175 19.20 11.68 19.18
CA ASP A 175 20.23 12.71 19.46
C ASP A 175 21.27 12.99 18.37
N GLY A 176 21.03 12.60 17.12
CA GLY A 176 21.94 12.91 16.00
C GLY A 176 23.32 12.24 16.12
N VAL A 177 23.49 11.33 17.05
CA VAL A 177 24.70 10.51 17.21
C VAL A 177 24.42 9.16 16.54
N ASN A 178 25.20 8.84 15.51
CA ASN A 178 25.18 7.52 14.90
C ASN A 178 25.59 6.51 15.97
N TRP A 179 24.62 5.81 16.50
CA TRP A 179 24.91 4.64 17.33
C TRP A 179 25.09 3.47 16.38
N ASP A 180 26.34 3.05 16.18
CA ASP A 180 26.72 1.83 15.46
C ASP A 180 26.07 0.54 16.02
N TYR A 181 25.05 0.67 16.83
CA TYR A 181 24.43 -0.41 17.62
C TYR A 181 22.92 -0.55 17.52
N ILE A 182 22.23 0.21 16.67
CA ILE A 182 20.80 0.00 16.46
C ILE A 182 20.61 -0.88 15.25
N SER A 183 20.53 -2.18 15.52
CA SER A 183 20.18 -3.32 14.65
C SER A 183 20.69 -3.22 13.19
N ASP A 184 21.39 -4.26 12.75
CA ASP A 184 21.79 -4.54 11.35
C ASP A 184 20.61 -4.53 10.33
N THR A 185 19.43 -4.06 10.74
CA THR A 185 18.21 -4.08 9.94
C THR A 185 17.55 -2.71 9.97
N GLY A 186 17.88 -1.86 9.01
CA GLY A 186 17.11 -0.64 8.76
C GLY A 186 15.64 -0.95 8.45
N ILE A 187 14.77 0.02 8.70
CA ILE A 187 13.35 -0.08 8.36
C ILE A 187 13.21 0.03 6.85
N MET A 188 12.50 -0.90 6.22
CA MET A 188 12.25 -0.82 4.80
C MET A 188 11.39 0.40 4.46
N GLY A 189 11.80 1.13 3.42
CA GLY A 189 10.99 2.11 2.71
C GLY A 189 11.13 1.92 1.21
N PHE A 190 10.29 2.60 0.44
CA PHE A 190 10.46 2.67 -1.00
C PHE A 190 10.17 4.08 -1.52
N ILE A 191 10.82 4.46 -2.60
CA ILE A 191 10.65 5.75 -3.26
C ILE A 191 9.28 5.73 -3.95
N ALA A 192 8.26 6.31 -3.30
CA ALA A 192 6.87 6.29 -3.79
C ALA A 192 6.61 7.32 -4.88
N ALA A 193 7.31 8.44 -4.83
CA ALA A 193 7.26 9.52 -5.81
C ALA A 193 8.53 10.36 -5.76
N ASP A 194 8.69 11.23 -6.75
CA ASP A 194 9.74 12.22 -6.78
C ASP A 194 9.29 13.49 -7.53
N ASP A 195 9.93 14.59 -7.24
CA ASP A 195 9.86 15.84 -7.99
C ASP A 195 11.27 16.29 -8.42
N ASP A 196 11.44 17.53 -8.85
CA ASP A 196 12.74 18.03 -9.31
C ASP A 196 13.79 18.08 -8.18
N GLU A 197 13.37 18.22 -6.91
CA GLU A 197 14.23 18.48 -5.77
C GLU A 197 14.34 17.30 -4.80
N TYR A 198 13.24 16.54 -4.62
CA TYR A 198 13.12 15.53 -3.57
C TYR A 198 12.72 14.15 -4.09
N PHE A 199 13.19 13.13 -3.38
CA PHE A 199 12.55 11.82 -3.34
C PHE A 199 11.62 11.74 -2.13
N TYR A 200 10.44 11.15 -2.33
CA TYR A 200 9.44 10.89 -1.29
C TYR A 200 9.36 9.41 -1.00
N ILE A 201 9.78 9.04 0.20
CA ILE A 201 9.92 7.65 0.62
C ILE A 201 8.74 7.32 1.51
N LEU A 202 7.99 6.28 1.13
CA LEU A 202 6.96 5.70 1.98
C LEU A 202 7.60 4.66 2.91
N THR A 203 7.31 4.77 4.20
CA THR A 203 7.83 3.89 5.25
C THR A 203 6.89 3.85 6.45
N ILE A 204 7.28 3.22 7.55
CA ILE A 204 6.45 2.99 8.73
C ILE A 204 6.50 4.20 9.66
N LYS A 205 5.34 4.80 9.96
CA LYS A 205 5.20 6.03 10.77
C LYS A 205 5.77 5.88 12.18
N GLU A 206 5.43 4.81 12.88
CA GLU A 206 5.83 4.54 14.27
C GLU A 206 7.35 4.67 14.48
N PHE A 207 8.14 4.31 13.47
CA PHE A 207 9.60 4.35 13.59
C PHE A 207 10.22 5.70 13.21
N VAL A 208 9.57 6.51 12.38
CA VAL A 208 10.23 7.69 11.77
C VAL A 208 9.73 9.03 12.29
N GLU A 209 8.58 9.06 12.98
CA GLU A 209 7.99 10.30 13.50
C GLU A 209 8.90 10.97 14.52
N GLU A 210 9.18 12.28 14.33
CA GLU A 210 9.97 13.13 15.20
C GLU A 210 11.41 12.64 15.51
N LYS A 211 12.04 11.92 14.59
CA LYS A 211 13.38 11.33 14.76
C LYS A 211 14.38 11.85 13.74
N TYR A 212 15.67 11.68 14.03
CA TYR A 212 16.72 11.91 13.03
C TYR A 212 16.81 10.70 12.12
N LEU A 213 16.70 10.92 10.82
CA LEU A 213 16.59 9.85 9.83
C LEU A 213 17.77 9.88 8.89
N SER A 214 18.36 8.72 8.67
CA SER A 214 19.30 8.46 7.58
C SER A 214 18.67 7.48 6.59
N VAL A 215 18.71 7.81 5.31
CA VAL A 215 18.16 6.97 4.24
C VAL A 215 19.32 6.43 3.42
N ILE A 216 19.38 5.11 3.31
CA ILE A 216 20.39 4.40 2.54
C ILE A 216 19.74 3.89 1.26
N PHE A 217 20.23 4.39 0.12
CA PHE A 217 19.77 3.99 -1.20
C PHE A 217 20.45 2.70 -1.69
N ASN A 218 19.88 2.08 -2.72
CA ASN A 218 20.39 0.82 -3.28
C ASN A 218 21.82 0.92 -3.84
N ASP A 219 22.33 2.11 -4.10
CA ASP A 219 23.73 2.34 -4.52
C ASP A 219 24.71 2.51 -3.33
N GLY A 220 24.21 2.46 -2.10
CA GLY A 220 24.96 2.72 -0.88
C GLY A 220 25.05 4.20 -0.52
N THR A 221 24.46 5.11 -1.28
CA THR A 221 24.40 6.53 -0.92
C THR A 221 23.57 6.71 0.34
N VAL A 222 24.14 7.44 1.32
CA VAL A 222 23.48 7.78 2.58
C VAL A 222 23.08 9.25 2.54
N ALA A 223 21.81 9.52 2.82
CA ALA A 223 21.26 10.87 2.84
C ALA A 223 20.46 11.13 4.11
N GLN A 224 20.36 12.39 4.52
CA GLN A 224 19.47 12.78 5.60
C GLN A 224 18.02 12.75 5.10
N GLY A 225 17.14 12.09 5.86
CA GLY A 225 15.70 12.09 5.66
C GLY A 225 15.03 13.16 6.52
N THR A 226 13.93 13.71 6.00
CA THR A 226 13.06 14.64 6.73
C THR A 226 11.65 14.04 6.78
N TYR A 227 11.12 13.81 7.97
CA TYR A 227 9.72 13.41 8.15
C TYR A 227 8.79 14.52 7.66
N ILE A 228 7.83 14.19 6.83
CA ILE A 228 6.85 15.14 6.30
C ILE A 228 5.53 15.02 7.05
N THR A 229 4.91 13.86 6.99
CA THR A 229 3.65 13.54 7.68
C THR A 229 3.40 12.04 7.62
N GLY A 230 2.42 11.56 8.36
CA GLY A 230 2.02 10.16 8.36
C GLY A 230 0.56 9.99 8.75
N ASP A 231 0.05 8.80 8.51
CA ASP A 231 -1.30 8.37 8.78
C ASP A 231 -1.32 7.35 9.92
N MET A 232 -2.21 7.53 10.89
CA MET A 232 -2.31 6.65 12.07
C MET A 232 -2.94 5.31 11.73
N THR A 233 -3.97 5.34 10.91
CA THR A 233 -4.77 4.14 10.56
C THR A 233 -3.95 3.11 9.80
N THR A 234 -3.16 3.53 8.81
CA THR A 234 -2.34 2.62 8.02
C THR A 234 -0.92 2.46 8.56
N ASN A 235 -0.52 3.26 9.55
CA ASN A 235 0.86 3.35 10.07
C ASN A 235 1.89 3.68 8.98
N GLN A 236 1.50 4.44 7.96
CA GLN A 236 2.38 4.86 6.86
C GLN A 236 2.84 6.30 7.04
N ALA A 237 4.07 6.61 6.63
CA ALA A 237 4.62 7.96 6.66
C ALA A 237 5.46 8.26 5.43
N ILE A 238 5.60 9.55 5.13
CA ILE A 238 6.50 10.05 4.09
C ILE A 238 7.73 10.69 4.72
N VAL A 239 8.88 10.27 4.21
CA VAL A 239 10.19 10.86 4.47
C VAL A 239 10.71 11.46 3.15
N ALA A 240 11.04 12.75 3.16
CA ALA A 240 11.64 13.41 2.00
C ALA A 240 13.16 13.39 2.09
N VAL A 241 13.83 13.19 0.95
CA VAL A 241 15.30 13.25 0.79
C VAL A 241 15.64 14.16 -0.36
N ASP A 242 16.54 15.12 -0.11
CA ASP A 242 17.03 16.05 -1.12
C ASP A 242 17.92 15.34 -2.15
N LYS A 243 17.57 15.44 -3.44
CA LYS A 243 18.32 14.84 -4.54
C LYS A 243 19.71 15.43 -4.75
N SER A 244 20.01 16.58 -4.16
CA SER A 244 21.34 17.20 -4.23
C SER A 244 22.45 16.30 -3.67
N VAL A 245 22.13 15.33 -2.80
CA VAL A 245 23.06 14.31 -2.30
C VAL A 245 23.76 13.55 -3.43
N PHE A 246 23.12 13.40 -4.60
CA PHE A 246 23.68 12.73 -5.77
C PHE A 246 24.55 13.63 -6.66
N GLY A 247 24.82 14.88 -6.24
CA GLY A 247 25.70 15.80 -6.97
C GLY A 247 25.18 16.21 -8.34
N GLY A 248 23.86 16.19 -8.56
CA GLY A 248 23.19 16.65 -9.78
C GLY A 248 22.86 15.56 -10.80
N LYS A 249 23.22 14.29 -10.54
CA LYS A 249 22.83 13.16 -11.39
C LYS A 249 22.46 11.96 -10.52
N VAL A 250 21.18 11.61 -10.50
CA VAL A 250 20.69 10.41 -9.83
C VAL A 250 21.29 9.17 -10.54
N PRO A 251 21.87 8.20 -9.80
CA PRO A 251 22.38 6.95 -10.38
C PRO A 251 21.25 6.10 -11.00
N GLU A 252 21.61 5.28 -12.01
CA GLU A 252 20.65 4.40 -12.70
C GLU A 252 20.04 3.30 -11.81
N ASN A 253 20.68 3.00 -10.70
CA ASN A 253 20.23 2.02 -9.70
C ASN A 253 19.44 2.66 -8.55
N VAL A 254 19.02 3.92 -8.69
CA VAL A 254 18.05 4.61 -7.82
C VAL A 254 16.91 5.14 -8.68
N LYS A 255 15.69 4.71 -8.40
CA LYS A 255 14.51 5.12 -9.16
C LYS A 255 13.24 5.09 -8.31
N THR A 256 12.24 5.82 -8.74
CA THR A 256 10.89 5.77 -8.17
C THR A 256 10.22 4.44 -8.48
N ALA A 257 9.51 3.89 -7.50
CA ALA A 257 8.73 2.67 -7.64
C ALA A 257 7.53 2.87 -8.59
N VAL A 258 7.15 1.82 -9.29
CA VAL A 258 5.93 1.81 -10.08
C VAL A 258 4.78 1.32 -9.21
N LEU A 259 3.84 2.20 -8.89
CA LEU A 259 2.62 1.84 -8.18
C LEU A 259 1.62 1.24 -9.19
N GLY A 260 1.39 -0.06 -9.09
CA GLY A 260 0.51 -0.82 -9.97
C GLY A 260 -0.98 -0.60 -9.69
N ASN A 261 -1.81 -1.46 -10.27
CA ASN A 261 -3.26 -1.47 -10.05
C ASN A 261 -3.66 -2.74 -9.29
N SER A 262 -4.04 -2.61 -8.00
CA SER A 262 -4.45 -3.75 -7.18
C SER A 262 -5.84 -4.29 -7.55
N TYR A 263 -6.66 -3.53 -8.27
CA TYR A 263 -7.99 -3.99 -8.69
C TYR A 263 -7.96 -5.10 -9.75
N VAL A 264 -6.88 -5.16 -10.54
CA VAL A 264 -6.71 -6.19 -11.57
C VAL A 264 -6.06 -7.47 -11.05
N VAL A 265 -5.57 -7.47 -9.80
CA VAL A 265 -4.99 -8.67 -9.17
C VAL A 265 -6.11 -9.67 -8.93
N GLN A 266 -5.88 -10.90 -9.38
CA GLN A 266 -6.83 -12.02 -9.27
C GLN A 266 -6.30 -13.11 -8.33
N GLN A 267 -7.22 -13.88 -7.77
CA GLN A 267 -6.87 -15.08 -7.03
C GLN A 267 -6.11 -16.06 -7.94
N GLY A 268 -4.95 -16.52 -7.49
CA GLY A 268 -4.07 -17.39 -8.25
C GLY A 268 -2.91 -16.67 -8.95
N ASP A 269 -2.92 -15.34 -9.03
CA ASP A 269 -1.82 -14.59 -9.61
C ASP A 269 -0.53 -14.80 -8.82
N LYS A 270 0.58 -14.92 -9.56
CA LYS A 270 1.91 -14.96 -8.96
C LYS A 270 2.37 -13.56 -8.59
N VAL A 271 2.74 -13.42 -7.33
CA VAL A 271 3.26 -12.18 -6.76
C VAL A 271 4.54 -12.46 -5.95
N MET A 272 5.23 -11.42 -5.56
CA MET A 272 6.43 -11.50 -4.74
C MET A 272 6.25 -10.59 -3.52
N ALA A 273 6.48 -11.13 -2.33
CA ALA A 273 6.59 -10.32 -1.12
C ALA A 273 8.05 -9.92 -0.93
N ILE A 274 8.30 -8.63 -0.74
CA ILE A 274 9.64 -8.07 -0.53
C ILE A 274 9.60 -7.19 0.71
N GLY A 275 10.48 -7.45 1.67
CA GLY A 275 10.53 -6.66 2.89
C GLY A 275 11.08 -7.40 4.08
N ASN A 276 10.69 -6.99 5.27
CA ASN A 276 10.95 -7.71 6.51
C ASN A 276 9.93 -8.85 6.66
N ILE A 277 10.33 -10.04 6.26
CA ILE A 277 9.50 -11.24 6.32
C ILE A 277 10.21 -12.24 7.24
N TYR A 278 9.49 -12.84 8.17
CA TYR A 278 10.05 -13.73 9.19
C TYR A 278 11.20 -13.10 10.01
N GLY A 279 11.15 -11.78 10.23
CA GLY A 279 12.20 -11.06 10.95
C GLY A 279 13.51 -10.90 10.17
N GLN A 280 13.50 -11.12 8.85
CA GLN A 280 14.62 -10.89 7.96
C GLN A 280 14.29 -9.68 7.07
N SER A 281 15.06 -8.61 7.19
CA SER A 281 14.99 -7.46 6.27
C SER A 281 15.45 -7.89 4.88
N ASP A 282 15.14 -7.34 3.82
CA ASP A 282 15.55 -7.66 2.44
C ASP A 282 15.10 -9.04 1.89
N MET A 283 14.18 -9.71 2.58
CA MET A 283 13.69 -11.01 2.11
C MET A 283 12.82 -10.87 0.87
N VAL A 284 12.97 -11.80 -0.06
CA VAL A 284 12.11 -11.95 -1.23
C VAL A 284 11.47 -13.32 -1.22
N VAL A 285 10.13 -13.35 -1.17
CA VAL A 285 9.36 -14.60 -1.16
C VAL A 285 8.45 -14.64 -2.37
N TYR A 286 8.61 -15.67 -3.21
CA TYR A 286 7.67 -15.96 -4.29
C TYR A 286 6.41 -16.58 -3.73
N THR A 287 5.26 -16.00 -4.03
CA THR A 287 3.99 -16.38 -3.43
C THR A 287 2.85 -16.27 -4.45
N THR A 288 1.64 -16.53 -3.99
CA THR A 288 0.42 -16.46 -4.78
C THR A 288 -0.59 -15.57 -4.06
N ALA A 289 -1.30 -14.73 -4.78
CA ALA A 289 -2.48 -14.05 -4.25
C ALA A 289 -3.58 -15.08 -4.00
N THR A 290 -3.78 -15.49 -2.76
CA THR A 290 -4.72 -16.55 -2.39
C THR A 290 -6.15 -16.05 -2.25
N SER A 291 -6.31 -14.79 -1.87
CA SER A 291 -7.60 -14.10 -1.79
C SER A 291 -7.45 -12.62 -2.09
N VAL A 292 -8.44 -12.05 -2.77
CA VAL A 292 -8.48 -10.62 -3.14
C VAL A 292 -9.89 -10.02 -2.93
N LYS A 293 -10.81 -10.78 -2.34
CA LYS A 293 -12.19 -10.36 -2.14
C LYS A 293 -12.46 -9.76 -0.75
N LYS A 294 -11.55 -9.97 0.21
CA LYS A 294 -11.68 -9.43 1.55
C LYS A 294 -11.43 -7.92 1.54
N SER A 295 -12.24 -7.17 2.24
CA SER A 295 -11.97 -5.78 2.60
C SER A 295 -11.88 -5.66 4.11
N VAL A 296 -11.02 -4.78 4.56
CA VAL A 296 -10.95 -4.35 5.95
C VAL A 296 -11.53 -2.96 6.03
N VAL A 297 -12.43 -2.79 6.99
CA VAL A 297 -13.08 -1.52 7.27
C VAL A 297 -12.48 -0.95 8.53
N ASP A 298 -12.11 0.30 8.47
CA ASP A 298 -11.61 1.09 9.58
C ASP A 298 -12.31 2.45 9.61
N THR A 299 -11.92 3.32 10.52
CA THR A 299 -12.54 4.65 10.61
C THR A 299 -12.40 5.39 9.29
N ASP A 300 -13.54 5.83 8.77
CA ASP A 300 -13.68 6.61 7.53
C ASP A 300 -13.16 5.94 6.25
N CYS A 301 -12.69 4.71 6.31
CA CYS A 301 -12.04 4.04 5.19
C CYS A 301 -12.42 2.55 5.06
N SER A 302 -12.14 2.03 3.87
CA SER A 302 -12.26 0.62 3.55
C SER A 302 -11.17 0.26 2.54
N TYR A 303 -10.33 -0.70 2.92
CA TYR A 303 -9.18 -1.13 2.11
C TYR A 303 -9.38 -2.56 1.64
N ARG A 304 -9.17 -2.79 0.34
CA ARG A 304 -9.09 -4.13 -0.21
C ARG A 304 -7.84 -4.84 0.31
N VAL A 305 -7.98 -6.12 0.65
CA VAL A 305 -6.88 -6.94 1.15
C VAL A 305 -6.48 -7.97 0.10
N ILE A 306 -5.18 -8.07 -0.15
CA ILE A 306 -4.56 -9.15 -0.90
C ILE A 306 -3.93 -10.09 0.12
N SER A 307 -4.47 -11.31 0.24
CA SER A 307 -3.91 -12.37 1.08
C SER A 307 -2.96 -13.24 0.28
N THR A 308 -1.93 -13.75 0.93
CA THR A 308 -0.91 -14.64 0.34
C THR A 308 -0.93 -16.01 1.00
N ASP A 309 -0.07 -16.93 0.58
CA ASP A 309 0.19 -18.23 1.22
C ASP A 309 1.43 -18.20 2.12
N ILE A 310 1.94 -17.01 2.45
CA ILE A 310 3.07 -16.83 3.37
C ILE A 310 2.52 -16.77 4.80
N LEU A 311 3.10 -17.56 5.72
CA LEU A 311 2.78 -17.43 7.14
C LEU A 311 3.22 -16.07 7.68
N SER A 312 2.41 -15.46 8.51
CA SER A 312 2.72 -14.15 9.10
C SER A 312 3.56 -14.30 10.36
N GLY A 313 4.54 -13.40 10.52
CA GLY A 313 5.30 -13.19 11.75
C GLY A 313 4.92 -11.88 12.43
N ASP A 314 5.37 -11.70 13.68
CA ASP A 314 4.98 -10.54 14.51
C ASP A 314 5.50 -9.19 14.00
N ALA A 315 6.53 -9.17 13.16
CA ALA A 315 7.20 -7.96 12.70
C ALA A 315 7.23 -7.84 11.17
N ASP A 316 6.37 -8.58 10.47
CA ASP A 316 6.33 -8.54 9.00
C ASP A 316 5.92 -7.15 8.51
N SER A 317 6.62 -6.69 7.48
CA SER A 317 6.33 -5.44 6.78
C SER A 317 6.99 -5.45 5.41
N GLY A 318 6.43 -4.72 4.46
CA GLY A 318 7.01 -4.65 3.12
C GLY A 318 5.98 -4.38 2.03
N ILE A 319 6.27 -4.91 0.84
CA ILE A 319 5.44 -4.70 -0.35
C ILE A 319 5.12 -6.02 -1.04
N ILE A 320 3.97 -6.04 -1.72
CA ILE A 320 3.62 -7.09 -2.68
C ILE A 320 3.80 -6.54 -4.08
N VAL A 321 4.56 -7.26 -4.89
CA VAL A 321 4.93 -6.88 -6.26
C VAL A 321 4.41 -7.92 -7.24
N ASN A 322 3.86 -7.49 -8.36
CA ASN A 322 3.46 -8.38 -9.44
C ASN A 322 4.64 -8.78 -10.35
N THR A 323 4.40 -9.67 -11.31
CA THR A 323 5.43 -10.15 -12.24
C THR A 323 5.97 -9.10 -13.22
N LYS A 324 5.38 -7.89 -13.24
CA LYS A 324 5.85 -6.75 -14.03
C LYS A 324 6.77 -5.82 -13.22
N GLY A 325 6.91 -6.04 -11.91
CA GLY A 325 7.67 -5.15 -11.03
C GLY A 325 6.85 -3.98 -10.49
N GLU A 326 5.52 -4.03 -10.60
CA GLU A 326 4.64 -3.01 -10.06
C GLU A 326 4.23 -3.37 -8.63
N ILE A 327 4.28 -2.42 -7.70
CA ILE A 327 3.79 -2.58 -6.33
C ILE A 327 2.27 -2.64 -6.37
N VAL A 328 1.69 -3.75 -5.96
CA VAL A 328 0.23 -3.98 -5.92
C VAL A 328 -0.33 -4.03 -4.50
N GLY A 329 0.53 -4.13 -3.49
CA GLY A 329 0.10 -4.12 -2.10
C GLY A 329 1.18 -3.65 -1.14
N ILE A 330 0.76 -3.20 0.05
CA ILE A 330 1.64 -2.84 1.17
C ILE A 330 1.30 -3.76 2.34
N ILE A 331 2.31 -4.45 2.87
CA ILE A 331 2.22 -5.27 4.08
C ILE A 331 2.43 -4.31 5.26
N PRO A 332 1.38 -3.99 6.03
CA PRO A 332 1.52 -3.04 7.13
C PRO A 332 2.21 -3.68 8.33
N TYR A 333 3.03 -2.91 9.00
CA TYR A 333 3.64 -3.31 10.27
C TYR A 333 2.61 -3.22 11.40
N HIS A 334 2.46 -4.28 12.20
CA HIS A 334 1.62 -4.36 13.40
C HIS A 334 0.20 -3.79 13.25
N ASN A 335 -0.49 -4.10 12.17
CA ASN A 335 -1.87 -3.67 11.98
C ASN A 335 -2.86 -4.80 12.34
N GLU A 336 -3.56 -4.64 13.47
CA GLU A 336 -4.51 -5.65 13.98
C GLU A 336 -5.69 -5.88 13.04
N ALA A 337 -6.10 -4.85 12.27
CA ALA A 337 -7.27 -4.95 11.38
C ALA A 337 -7.09 -5.96 10.25
N ILE A 338 -5.86 -6.20 9.81
CA ILE A 338 -5.56 -7.19 8.76
C ILE A 338 -4.61 -8.29 9.22
N SER A 339 -4.28 -8.34 10.52
CA SER A 339 -3.45 -9.40 11.09
C SER A 339 -4.12 -10.77 10.93
N GLY A 340 -3.33 -11.82 10.88
CA GLY A 340 -3.80 -13.19 10.72
C GLY A 340 -2.63 -14.17 10.66
N GLU A 341 -2.94 -15.46 10.44
CA GLU A 341 -1.92 -16.51 10.31
C GLU A 341 -1.10 -16.41 9.02
N ILE A 342 -1.58 -15.63 8.05
CA ILE A 342 -0.94 -15.43 6.75
C ILE A 342 -0.70 -13.94 6.52
N ILE A 343 0.30 -13.63 5.68
CA ILE A 343 0.56 -12.25 5.27
C ILE A 343 -0.60 -11.73 4.42
N ASN A 344 -1.15 -10.63 4.91
CA ASN A 344 -2.14 -9.80 4.26
C ASN A 344 -1.53 -8.44 3.91
N SER A 345 -1.96 -7.85 2.81
CA SER A 345 -1.53 -6.52 2.39
C SER A 345 -2.71 -5.65 2.00
N TYR A 346 -2.62 -4.35 2.25
CA TYR A 346 -3.53 -3.37 1.67
C TYR A 346 -3.27 -3.26 0.17
N GLY A 347 -4.35 -3.25 -0.63
CA GLY A 347 -4.24 -2.99 -2.06
C GLY A 347 -3.74 -1.56 -2.32
N ILE A 348 -2.75 -1.43 -3.21
CA ILE A 348 -2.10 -0.12 -3.47
C ILE A 348 -3.07 0.92 -4.06
N SER A 349 -4.09 0.49 -4.80
CA SER A 349 -5.01 1.39 -5.49
C SER A 349 -5.82 2.28 -4.53
N GLU A 350 -6.22 1.75 -3.37
CA GLU A 350 -6.89 2.52 -2.34
C GLU A 350 -5.93 3.46 -1.58
N LEU A 351 -4.65 3.10 -1.51
CA LEU A 351 -3.64 3.90 -0.81
C LEU A 351 -3.06 5.05 -1.64
N LYS A 352 -3.21 5.04 -2.97
CA LYS A 352 -2.62 6.07 -3.84
C LYS A 352 -3.01 7.49 -3.44
N ARG A 353 -4.28 7.73 -3.10
CA ARG A 353 -4.72 9.06 -2.65
C ARG A 353 -4.18 9.43 -1.28
N LEU A 354 -4.10 8.47 -0.35
CA LEU A 354 -3.45 8.69 0.93
C LEU A 354 -1.98 9.05 0.72
N ILE A 355 -1.24 8.27 -0.07
CA ILE A 355 0.17 8.53 -0.38
C ILE A 355 0.35 9.93 -1.00
N GLU A 356 -0.51 10.31 -1.95
CA GLU A 356 -0.50 11.66 -2.55
C GLU A 356 -0.69 12.76 -1.49
N ARG A 357 -1.64 12.59 -0.57
CA ARG A 357 -1.85 13.54 0.53
C ARG A 357 -0.63 13.66 1.42
N LEU A 358 -0.08 12.52 1.84
CA LEU A 358 1.09 12.48 2.72
C LEU A 358 2.33 13.12 2.07
N ILE A 359 2.58 12.89 0.77
CA ILE A 359 3.65 13.53 0.01
C ILE A 359 3.49 15.06 0.02
N ASN A 360 2.26 15.54 -0.10
CA ASN A 360 1.94 16.96 -0.10
C ASN A 360 1.86 17.56 1.33
N GLY A 361 2.23 16.81 2.37
CA GLY A 361 2.24 17.26 3.77
C GLY A 361 0.84 17.50 4.34
N LYS A 362 -0.19 16.88 3.77
CA LYS A 362 -1.57 17.03 4.20
C LYS A 362 -1.94 15.93 5.19
N VAL A 363 -2.45 16.32 6.34
CA VAL A 363 -2.98 15.40 7.36
C VAL A 363 -4.23 14.68 6.85
N THR A 364 -4.47 13.47 7.32
CA THR A 364 -5.65 12.67 6.97
C THR A 364 -6.91 13.34 7.53
N PRO A 365 -7.94 13.60 6.70
CA PRO A 365 -9.20 14.17 7.18
C PRO A 365 -9.97 13.11 7.98
N TYR A 366 -10.65 13.53 9.01
CA TYR A 366 -11.33 12.67 9.97
C TYR A 366 -12.79 13.08 10.16
N MET A 367 -13.71 12.14 9.89
CA MET A 367 -15.13 12.26 10.18
C MET A 367 -15.51 11.45 11.42
N GLY A 368 -14.98 10.25 11.55
CA GLY A 368 -15.13 9.35 12.69
C GLY A 368 -16.32 8.41 12.58
N VAL A 369 -16.52 7.77 11.43
CA VAL A 369 -17.52 6.73 11.21
C VAL A 369 -16.86 5.42 10.77
N ILE A 370 -17.43 4.29 11.17
CA ILE A 370 -17.09 2.98 10.61
C ILE A 370 -18.08 2.69 9.48
N PRO A 371 -17.68 2.80 8.21
CA PRO A 371 -18.58 2.75 7.08
C PRO A 371 -18.79 1.32 6.58
N GLN A 372 -19.99 0.99 6.11
CA GLN A 372 -20.29 -0.24 5.38
C GLN A 372 -21.13 0.07 4.15
N THR A 373 -20.73 -0.41 2.99
CA THR A 373 -21.54 -0.29 1.78
C THR A 373 -22.86 -1.06 1.95
N VAL A 374 -24.00 -0.43 1.63
CA VAL A 374 -25.28 -1.10 1.64
C VAL A 374 -25.36 -2.09 0.49
N THR A 375 -25.34 -3.38 0.81
CA THR A 375 -25.34 -4.48 -0.18
C THR A 375 -26.76 -4.72 -0.74
N SER A 376 -26.87 -5.46 -1.86
CA SER A 376 -28.16 -5.88 -2.41
C SER A 376 -29.00 -6.64 -1.40
N VAL A 377 -28.37 -7.51 -0.61
CA VAL A 377 -29.06 -8.28 0.46
C VAL A 377 -29.65 -7.33 1.53
N MET A 378 -28.88 -6.32 1.95
CA MET A 378 -29.39 -5.33 2.93
C MET A 378 -30.58 -4.52 2.38
N LYS A 379 -30.56 -4.20 1.08
CA LYS A 379 -31.69 -3.54 0.40
C LYS A 379 -32.91 -4.43 0.34
N ASP A 380 -32.75 -5.67 -0.08
CA ASP A 380 -33.87 -6.60 -0.32
C ASP A 380 -34.50 -7.10 0.99
N VAL A 381 -33.68 -7.36 2.02
CA VAL A 381 -34.15 -7.92 3.29
C VAL A 381 -34.65 -6.84 4.25
N TYR A 382 -33.96 -5.71 4.34
CA TYR A 382 -34.21 -4.66 5.33
C TYR A 382 -34.79 -3.39 4.73
N GLY A 383 -34.94 -3.31 3.40
CA GLY A 383 -35.46 -2.11 2.72
C GLY A 383 -34.56 -0.90 2.86
N MET A 384 -33.24 -1.11 3.00
CA MET A 384 -32.28 -0.02 3.15
C MET A 384 -32.15 0.76 1.84
N PRO A 385 -32.09 2.10 1.87
CA PRO A 385 -31.74 2.89 0.69
C PRO A 385 -30.27 2.67 0.30
N ASP A 386 -29.93 3.00 -0.96
CA ASP A 386 -28.56 3.02 -1.42
C ASP A 386 -27.72 4.01 -0.61
N GLY A 387 -26.48 3.64 -0.30
CA GLY A 387 -25.59 4.49 0.46
C GLY A 387 -24.57 3.74 1.29
N VAL A 388 -24.01 4.44 2.26
CA VAL A 388 -23.07 3.90 3.25
C VAL A 388 -23.73 3.83 4.62
N TYR A 389 -23.94 2.62 5.09
CA TYR A 389 -24.42 2.34 6.42
C TYR A 389 -23.35 2.67 7.47
N VAL A 390 -23.71 3.40 8.51
CA VAL A 390 -22.83 3.76 9.63
C VAL A 390 -22.95 2.67 10.70
N ASN A 391 -21.96 1.78 10.75
CA ASN A 391 -21.91 0.73 11.77
C ASN A 391 -21.66 1.31 13.16
N LEU A 392 -20.68 2.20 13.26
CA LEU A 392 -20.28 2.84 14.50
C LEU A 392 -19.96 4.31 14.21
N VAL A 393 -20.15 5.14 15.22
CA VAL A 393 -19.65 6.52 15.27
C VAL A 393 -18.65 6.59 16.41
N GLU A 394 -17.44 7.02 16.10
CA GLU A 394 -16.38 7.17 17.09
C GLU A 394 -16.75 8.25 18.11
N ARG A 395 -16.45 7.97 19.38
CA ARG A 395 -16.71 8.94 20.46
C ARG A 395 -15.83 10.18 20.24
N ASP A 396 -16.42 11.34 20.52
CA ASP A 396 -15.75 12.65 20.42
C ASP A 396 -15.29 13.01 18.98
N SER A 397 -15.80 12.29 17.97
CA SER A 397 -15.53 12.57 16.56
C SER A 397 -16.40 13.73 16.02
N PRO A 398 -16.04 14.32 14.87
CA PRO A 398 -16.89 15.26 14.16
C PRO A 398 -18.30 14.73 13.88
N ALA A 399 -18.42 13.47 13.43
CA ALA A 399 -19.71 12.82 13.20
C ALA A 399 -20.54 12.70 14.47
N PHE A 400 -19.90 12.38 15.61
CA PHE A 400 -20.55 12.28 16.90
C PHE A 400 -21.15 13.64 17.33
N TYR A 401 -20.37 14.72 17.27
CA TYR A 401 -20.85 16.05 17.63
C TYR A 401 -21.89 16.62 16.66
N ALA A 402 -21.83 16.24 15.39
CA ALA A 402 -22.82 16.59 14.40
C ALA A 402 -24.14 15.81 14.54
N GLY A 403 -24.16 14.73 15.35
CA GLY A 403 -25.36 13.94 15.64
C GLY A 403 -25.64 12.85 14.62
N ILE A 404 -24.63 12.39 13.86
CA ILE A 404 -24.67 11.14 13.11
C ILE A 404 -24.72 9.99 14.11
N GLN A 405 -25.46 8.93 13.81
CA GLN A 405 -25.71 7.80 14.71
C GLN A 405 -25.46 6.48 13.99
N SER A 406 -25.06 5.45 14.74
CA SER A 406 -25.07 4.08 14.22
C SER A 406 -26.49 3.74 13.71
N GLY A 407 -26.53 3.14 12.52
CA GLY A 407 -27.78 2.85 11.81
C GLY A 407 -28.20 3.91 10.79
N ASP A 408 -27.56 5.08 10.73
CA ASP A 408 -27.75 6.04 9.65
C ASP A 408 -27.17 5.51 8.35
N ILE A 409 -27.71 5.95 7.22
CA ILE A 409 -27.16 5.67 5.89
C ILE A 409 -26.76 6.99 5.25
N ILE A 410 -25.47 7.19 5.02
CA ILE A 410 -24.95 8.36 4.32
C ILE A 410 -25.23 8.18 2.83
N THR A 411 -25.96 9.11 2.23
CA THR A 411 -26.38 9.05 0.82
C THR A 411 -25.70 10.08 -0.06
N TYR A 412 -25.39 11.27 0.49
CA TYR A 412 -24.68 12.34 -0.22
C TYR A 412 -23.77 13.11 0.73
N ILE A 413 -22.68 13.65 0.18
CA ILE A 413 -21.85 14.69 0.79
C ILE A 413 -21.79 15.85 -0.18
N GLY A 414 -22.35 17.00 0.22
CA GLY A 414 -22.58 18.12 -0.66
C GLY A 414 -23.46 17.74 -1.85
N LYS A 415 -22.86 17.72 -3.05
CA LYS A 415 -23.56 17.32 -4.30
C LYS A 415 -23.17 15.92 -4.77
N GLU A 416 -22.22 15.28 -4.13
CA GLU A 416 -21.68 13.99 -4.55
C GLU A 416 -22.47 12.85 -3.89
N SER A 417 -22.86 11.87 -4.70
CA SER A 417 -23.52 10.66 -4.23
C SER A 417 -22.52 9.72 -3.56
N VAL A 418 -22.90 9.19 -2.38
CA VAL A 418 -22.08 8.28 -1.58
C VAL A 418 -22.70 6.88 -1.64
N MET A 419 -22.34 6.09 -2.67
CA MET A 419 -22.93 4.77 -2.90
C MET A 419 -22.16 3.63 -2.22
N THR A 420 -20.87 3.85 -1.93
CA THR A 420 -19.97 2.84 -1.36
C THR A 420 -19.05 3.46 -0.32
N SER A 421 -18.55 2.64 0.62
CA SER A 421 -17.53 3.08 1.61
C SER A 421 -16.30 3.70 0.94
N ARG A 422 -15.91 3.19 -0.23
CA ARG A 422 -14.83 3.78 -1.04
C ARG A 422 -15.18 5.16 -1.59
N ALA A 423 -16.44 5.38 -2.04
CA ALA A 423 -16.86 6.70 -2.50
C ALA A 423 -16.77 7.71 -1.34
N LEU A 424 -17.19 7.31 -0.14
CA LEU A 424 -17.02 8.10 1.09
C LEU A 424 -15.55 8.44 1.31
N GLN A 425 -14.68 7.44 1.39
CA GLN A 425 -13.23 7.59 1.58
C GLN A 425 -12.60 8.54 0.53
N ASN A 426 -12.95 8.38 -0.75
CA ASN A 426 -12.43 9.24 -1.80
C ASN A 426 -12.86 10.70 -1.62
N ILE A 427 -14.12 10.96 -1.27
CA ILE A 427 -14.61 12.32 -1.01
C ILE A 427 -13.86 12.93 0.18
N LEU A 428 -13.67 12.17 1.26
CA LEU A 428 -12.91 12.62 2.43
C LEU A 428 -11.46 12.94 2.03
N PHE A 429 -10.77 12.05 1.34
CA PHE A 429 -9.37 12.27 0.92
C PHE A 429 -9.19 13.41 -0.10
N MET A 430 -10.26 13.84 -0.78
CA MET A 430 -10.25 15.05 -1.63
C MET A 430 -10.52 16.33 -0.86
N THR A 431 -10.93 16.23 0.40
CA THR A 431 -11.30 17.37 1.25
C THR A 431 -10.23 17.60 2.32
N ASP A 432 -9.93 18.84 2.64
CA ASP A 432 -8.95 19.13 3.69
C ASP A 432 -9.61 19.15 5.08
N ALA A 433 -8.86 18.79 6.12
CA ALA A 433 -9.29 18.92 7.51
C ALA A 433 -9.68 20.38 7.81
N GLY A 434 -10.67 20.57 8.67
CA GLY A 434 -11.25 21.88 8.96
C GLY A 434 -12.30 22.35 7.96
N THR A 435 -12.56 21.60 6.89
CA THR A 435 -13.62 21.93 5.92
C THR A 435 -14.99 21.58 6.48
N GLU A 436 -15.95 22.50 6.32
CA GLU A 436 -17.36 22.25 6.63
C GLU A 436 -18.02 21.47 5.49
N LEU A 437 -18.65 20.34 5.84
CA LEU A 437 -19.35 19.46 4.93
C LEU A 437 -20.83 19.39 5.27
N THR A 438 -21.68 19.40 4.23
CA THR A 438 -23.08 19.04 4.35
C THR A 438 -23.27 17.57 4.00
N VAL A 439 -23.71 16.77 4.96
CA VAL A 439 -23.92 15.32 4.83
C VAL A 439 -25.39 15.03 4.85
N TYR A 440 -25.90 14.32 3.84
CA TYR A 440 -27.28 13.86 3.80
C TYR A 440 -27.33 12.41 4.22
N ILE A 441 -28.14 12.14 5.24
CA ILE A 441 -28.32 10.79 5.78
C ILE A 441 -29.79 10.36 5.67
N SER A 442 -29.99 9.05 5.56
CA SER A 442 -31.28 8.40 5.74
C SER A 442 -31.29 7.67 7.07
N ARG A 443 -32.10 8.13 8.01
CA ARG A 443 -32.21 7.56 9.36
C ARG A 443 -33.48 6.69 9.48
N PRO A 444 -33.38 5.45 10.00
CA PRO A 444 -34.52 4.60 10.19
C PRO A 444 -35.51 5.20 11.24
N GLY A 445 -36.81 5.11 10.97
CA GLY A 445 -37.90 5.56 11.83
C GLY A 445 -39.03 4.55 11.83
N LYS A 446 -40.11 4.85 12.58
CA LYS A 446 -41.29 3.95 12.69
C LYS A 446 -41.96 3.69 11.35
N ASP A 447 -41.95 4.70 10.47
CA ASP A 447 -42.69 4.68 9.20
C ASP A 447 -41.76 4.60 7.98
N GLY A 448 -40.55 4.11 8.17
CA GLY A 448 -39.50 4.02 7.14
C GLY A 448 -38.34 5.00 7.37
N TYR A 449 -37.52 5.19 6.33
CA TYR A 449 -36.37 6.06 6.39
C TYR A 449 -36.73 7.54 6.23
N ARG A 450 -36.07 8.42 7.00
CA ARG A 450 -36.19 9.88 6.90
C ARG A 450 -34.88 10.49 6.49
N ASN A 451 -34.94 11.36 5.49
CA ASN A 451 -33.76 12.11 5.05
C ASN A 451 -33.52 13.28 6.02
N ILE A 452 -32.28 13.42 6.46
CA ILE A 452 -31.81 14.45 7.39
C ILE A 452 -30.55 15.07 6.77
N GLU A 453 -30.49 16.39 6.81
CA GLU A 453 -29.33 17.16 6.44
C GLU A 453 -28.55 17.48 7.71
N ILE A 454 -27.24 17.21 7.71
CA ILE A 454 -26.33 17.42 8.84
C ILE A 454 -25.12 18.19 8.32
N THR A 455 -24.70 19.20 9.08
CA THR A 455 -23.47 19.93 8.83
C THR A 455 -22.43 19.50 9.86
N LEU A 456 -21.24 19.16 9.41
CA LEU A 456 -20.07 18.85 10.25
C LEU A 456 -18.80 19.51 9.70
N VAL A 457 -17.84 19.73 10.58
CA VAL A 457 -16.48 20.19 10.22
C VAL A 457 -15.54 19.00 10.36
N LEU A 458 -14.82 18.65 9.29
CA LEU A 458 -13.86 17.55 9.33
C LEU A 458 -12.74 17.84 10.33
N GLY A 459 -12.42 16.85 11.16
CA GLY A 459 -11.23 16.84 11.99
C GLY A 459 -9.98 16.41 11.20
N SER A 460 -8.89 16.18 11.92
CA SER A 460 -7.67 15.55 11.44
C SER A 460 -7.27 14.46 12.41
N GLU A 461 -6.76 13.37 11.89
CA GLU A 461 -6.03 12.38 12.67
C GLU A 461 -4.61 12.80 12.96
#